data_a8b185a5289752c62f9138a46dd9fa6e
#
_entry.id   a8b185a5289752c62f9138a46dd9fa6e
#
_cell.length_a   1.000
_cell.length_b   1.000
_cell.length_c   1.000
_cell.angle_alpha   90.00
_cell.angle_beta   90.00
_cell.angle_gamma   90.00
#
_symmetry.space_group_name_H-M   'P 1'
#
loop_
_entity.id
_entity.type
_entity.pdbx_description
1 polymer ?
#
loop_
_entity_poly.entity_id
_entity_poly.type
_entity_poly.pdbx_seq_one_letter_code
_entity_poly.pdbx_strand_id
1 'polypeptide(L)'
;MPPITPLSNVDAAWLKMEDPTNLMMVTGVLTFARPVDRTYLRALVESRLLQFDRFRQRVVRPALPLAPNYWEFDPNFNVGAHLHRVGLPHPHDKSALQELVSHLMSTSLDFSKPLWQMHIVDGYGEGGAIIVRLHHAMADGMALVGVLLALTEMSPGAPQPEPNGLPDVQEPPSALTGSFEALQLRAARLLGKGVGVGRRALIEGLETVLNADRPRQLAELSSDYAHAASKLVLRAPDPKTIYKGKLGLAKRAVWSRPLPMSEVKAMRRATGATVNDLMTSIVTGGLRRYLQARGEAAVDFRAAVPVNLRGPNEMGGMGNKFGLVFVDLPVSTPDVKQRLAIVRHRMESLKETQEAPVSLDILAAIGFSAQAIQDQVVKLIGSKATAVLTNVPGPPIPLYLAGQPIESLMFWVPQSGRLGLGISILSYANNIYLGLATDTGLVPDPDEIMLGFYAEYDELLGMI
;
A
#
# COMPACT_ATOMS: atom_id res chain seq x y z
N MET A 1 -32.38 4.62 -9.55
CA MET A 1 -31.28 5.00 -8.63
C MET A 1 -30.01 4.35 -9.13
N PRO A 2 -28.88 5.05 -9.17
CA PRO A 2 -27.63 4.44 -9.58
C PRO A 2 -27.30 3.20 -8.72
N PRO A 3 -26.61 2.21 -9.27
CA PRO A 3 -26.33 0.97 -8.55
C PRO A 3 -25.44 1.22 -7.32
N ILE A 4 -25.90 0.68 -6.19
CA ILE A 4 -25.16 0.70 -4.92
C ILE A 4 -24.36 -0.59 -4.82
N THR A 5 -23.05 -0.49 -4.59
CA THR A 5 -22.17 -1.66 -4.42
C THR A 5 -21.71 -1.74 -2.96
N PRO A 6 -22.01 -2.80 -2.21
CA PRO A 6 -21.49 -2.96 -0.85
C PRO A 6 -19.96 -2.95 -0.84
N LEU A 7 -19.35 -2.30 0.16
CA LEU A 7 -17.91 -2.45 0.40
C LEU A 7 -17.60 -3.89 0.80
N SER A 8 -16.48 -4.41 0.32
CA SER A 8 -15.92 -5.62 0.92
C SER A 8 -15.52 -5.34 2.38
N ASN A 9 -15.51 -6.37 3.22
CA ASN A 9 -15.09 -6.18 4.61
C ASN A 9 -13.63 -5.71 4.71
N VAL A 10 -12.78 -6.15 3.79
CA VAL A 10 -11.36 -5.73 3.74
C VAL A 10 -11.27 -4.25 3.38
N ASP A 11 -12.02 -3.79 2.36
CA ASP A 11 -12.06 -2.37 1.98
C ASP A 11 -12.63 -1.51 3.12
N ALA A 12 -13.66 -2.03 3.83
CA ALA A 12 -14.22 -1.37 5.01
C ALA A 12 -13.21 -1.27 6.17
N ALA A 13 -12.34 -2.28 6.35
CA ALA A 13 -11.27 -2.22 7.35
C ALA A 13 -10.30 -1.05 7.07
N TRP A 14 -9.92 -0.85 5.81
CA TRP A 14 -9.05 0.28 5.41
C TRP A 14 -9.68 1.64 5.73
N LEU A 15 -10.99 1.81 5.45
CA LEU A 15 -11.71 3.04 5.81
C LEU A 15 -11.81 3.29 7.32
N LYS A 16 -11.91 2.22 8.08
CA LYS A 16 -12.01 2.29 9.54
C LYS A 16 -10.65 2.49 10.21
N MET A 17 -9.56 2.06 9.59
CA MET A 17 -8.19 2.29 10.07
C MET A 17 -7.68 3.72 9.81
N GLU A 18 -8.41 4.51 9.01
CA GLU A 18 -8.06 5.90 8.74
C GLU A 18 -7.96 6.70 10.03
N ASP A 19 -6.81 7.33 10.25
CA ASP A 19 -6.52 8.18 11.40
C ASP A 19 -5.74 9.40 10.92
N PRO A 20 -5.98 10.61 11.43
CA PRO A 20 -5.25 11.82 11.00
C PRO A 20 -3.72 11.68 11.10
N THR A 21 -3.24 10.86 12.04
CA THR A 21 -1.81 10.58 12.19
C THR A 21 -1.33 9.42 11.32
N ASN A 22 -2.24 8.74 10.62
CA ASN A 22 -1.91 7.58 9.78
C ASN A 22 -2.95 7.38 8.69
N LEU A 23 -2.85 8.23 7.65
CA LEU A 23 -3.77 8.21 6.53
C LEU A 23 -3.61 6.93 5.71
N MET A 24 -4.72 6.29 5.38
CA MET A 24 -4.73 5.04 4.61
C MET A 24 -4.66 5.32 3.10
N MET A 25 -3.67 6.10 2.69
CA MET A 25 -3.45 6.52 1.31
C MET A 25 -2.25 5.80 0.69
N VAL A 26 -2.42 5.41 -0.57
CA VAL A 26 -1.30 5.14 -1.48
C VAL A 26 -0.96 6.45 -2.19
N THR A 27 0.32 6.79 -2.21
CA THR A 27 0.83 7.94 -2.95
C THR A 27 1.85 7.46 -3.96
N GLY A 28 1.74 7.93 -5.21
CA GLY A 28 2.69 7.65 -6.27
C GLY A 28 3.23 8.95 -6.89
N VAL A 29 4.46 8.92 -7.39
CA VAL A 29 5.08 10.01 -8.15
C VAL A 29 5.66 9.46 -9.44
N LEU A 30 5.36 10.14 -10.54
CA LEU A 30 5.90 9.89 -11.88
C LEU A 30 6.64 11.15 -12.31
N THR A 31 7.84 11.02 -12.87
CA THR A 31 8.61 12.16 -13.39
C THR A 31 8.77 12.07 -14.89
N PHE A 32 8.88 13.23 -15.54
CA PHE A 32 8.95 13.38 -17.00
C PHE A 32 10.01 14.40 -17.36
N ALA A 33 10.76 14.15 -18.47
CA ALA A 33 11.75 15.09 -19.00
C ALA A 33 11.15 16.37 -19.60
N ARG A 34 9.87 16.34 -19.94
CA ARG A 34 9.12 17.49 -20.48
C ARG A 34 7.81 17.66 -19.74
N PRO A 35 7.24 18.86 -19.71
CA PRO A 35 5.92 19.10 -19.12
C PRO A 35 4.84 18.19 -19.73
N VAL A 36 3.95 17.69 -18.90
CA VAL A 36 2.86 16.82 -19.33
C VAL A 36 1.72 17.66 -19.89
N ASP A 37 1.23 17.30 -21.08
CA ASP A 37 0.04 17.94 -21.66
C ASP A 37 -1.20 17.60 -20.83
N ARG A 38 -1.74 18.63 -20.19
CA ARG A 38 -2.91 18.50 -19.33
C ARG A 38 -4.17 18.06 -20.10
N THR A 39 -4.34 18.55 -21.31
CA THR A 39 -5.52 18.21 -22.13
C THR A 39 -5.48 16.75 -22.53
N TYR A 40 -4.31 16.27 -22.94
CA TYR A 40 -4.11 14.86 -23.24
C TYR A 40 -4.28 13.97 -21.99
N LEU A 41 -3.67 14.36 -20.86
CA LEU A 41 -3.84 13.61 -19.62
C LEU A 41 -5.31 13.53 -19.21
N ARG A 42 -6.05 14.63 -19.29
CA ARG A 42 -7.48 14.66 -19.02
C ARG A 42 -8.26 13.70 -19.91
N ALA A 43 -7.98 13.69 -21.21
CA ALA A 43 -8.61 12.77 -22.16
C ALA A 43 -8.31 11.30 -21.81
N LEU A 44 -7.08 10.98 -21.39
CA LEU A 44 -6.72 9.63 -20.88
C LEU A 44 -7.50 9.24 -19.61
N VAL A 45 -7.59 10.17 -18.67
CA VAL A 45 -8.38 9.94 -17.45
C VAL A 45 -9.83 9.68 -17.79
N GLU A 46 -10.46 10.53 -18.61
CA GLU A 46 -11.86 10.40 -19.01
C GLU A 46 -12.14 9.12 -19.82
N SER A 47 -11.24 8.76 -20.76
CA SER A 47 -11.44 7.62 -21.65
C SER A 47 -11.01 6.27 -21.04
N ARG A 48 -10.06 6.26 -20.10
CA ARG A 48 -9.48 5.00 -19.58
C ARG A 48 -9.68 4.81 -18.06
N LEU A 49 -9.35 5.82 -17.22
CA LEU A 49 -9.47 5.69 -15.78
C LEU A 49 -10.92 5.63 -15.34
N LEU A 50 -11.77 6.48 -15.89
CA LEU A 50 -13.18 6.55 -15.53
C LEU A 50 -14.02 5.38 -16.07
N GLN A 51 -13.42 4.45 -16.84
CA GLN A 51 -14.00 3.15 -17.15
C GLN A 51 -14.07 2.23 -15.91
N PHE A 52 -13.22 2.46 -14.94
CA PHE A 52 -13.31 1.78 -13.65
C PHE A 52 -14.32 2.53 -12.76
N ASP A 53 -15.46 1.95 -12.52
CA ASP A 53 -16.57 2.57 -11.75
C ASP A 53 -16.10 3.16 -10.42
N ARG A 54 -15.14 2.50 -9.76
CA ARG A 54 -14.58 2.91 -8.47
C ARG A 54 -14.02 4.35 -8.48
N PHE A 55 -13.53 4.84 -9.63
CA PHE A 55 -13.02 6.20 -9.77
C PHE A 55 -14.11 7.26 -9.93
N ARG A 56 -15.38 6.84 -10.10
CA ARG A 56 -16.57 7.69 -10.13
C ARG A 56 -17.46 7.52 -8.89
N GLN A 57 -17.13 6.54 -8.03
CA GLN A 57 -17.91 6.21 -6.84
C GLN A 57 -17.29 6.84 -5.59
N ARG A 58 -18.15 7.36 -4.72
CA ARG A 58 -17.81 7.80 -3.38
C ARG A 58 -18.23 6.78 -2.33
N VAL A 59 -17.67 6.88 -1.14
CA VAL A 59 -18.06 6.05 -0.01
C VAL A 59 -19.23 6.70 0.72
N VAL A 60 -20.29 5.96 0.92
CA VAL A 60 -21.41 6.38 1.77
C VAL A 60 -21.39 5.59 3.06
N ARG A 61 -21.48 6.32 4.17
CA ARG A 61 -21.60 5.78 5.53
C ARG A 61 -23.05 5.98 5.97
N PRO A 62 -23.85 4.89 6.06
CA PRO A 62 -25.23 5.00 6.50
C PRO A 62 -25.33 5.56 7.93
N ALA A 63 -26.40 6.33 8.19
CA ALA A 63 -26.66 6.83 9.54
C ALA A 63 -27.12 5.74 10.52
N LEU A 64 -27.57 4.58 10.01
CA LEU A 64 -28.01 3.45 10.85
C LEU A 64 -26.79 2.73 11.45
N PRO A 65 -26.77 2.54 12.76
CA PRO A 65 -25.73 1.74 13.41
C PRO A 65 -25.66 0.33 12.80
N LEU A 66 -24.44 -0.17 12.55
CA LEU A 66 -24.16 -1.49 11.97
C LEU A 66 -24.53 -1.68 10.49
N ALA A 67 -25.08 -0.67 9.80
CA ALA A 67 -25.26 -0.76 8.36
C ALA A 67 -23.90 -0.74 7.64
N PRO A 68 -23.65 -1.63 6.66
CA PRO A 68 -22.38 -1.66 5.95
C PRO A 68 -22.20 -0.41 5.08
N ASN A 69 -20.97 0.11 5.04
CA ASN A 69 -20.62 1.14 4.07
C ASN A 69 -20.79 0.61 2.64
N TYR A 70 -21.07 1.51 1.70
CA TYR A 70 -21.26 1.14 0.31
C TYR A 70 -20.66 2.17 -0.64
N TRP A 71 -20.41 1.75 -1.86
CA TRP A 71 -20.00 2.60 -2.97
C TRP A 71 -21.24 3.08 -3.72
N GLU A 72 -21.31 4.37 -3.99
CA GLU A 72 -22.35 5.04 -4.75
C GLU A 72 -21.70 5.90 -5.81
N PHE A 73 -22.25 5.95 -7.03
CA PHE A 73 -21.81 6.93 -8.02
C PHE A 73 -22.04 8.34 -7.48
N ASP A 74 -21.00 9.18 -7.53
CA ASP A 74 -21.10 10.57 -7.09
C ASP A 74 -22.02 11.33 -8.05
N PRO A 75 -23.19 11.80 -7.60
CA PRO A 75 -24.13 12.52 -8.47
C PRO A 75 -23.59 13.85 -8.99
N ASN A 76 -22.55 14.41 -8.32
CA ASN A 76 -21.89 15.66 -8.67
C ASN A 76 -20.46 15.41 -9.18
N PHE A 77 -20.19 14.22 -9.73
CA PHE A 77 -18.85 13.89 -10.19
C PHE A 77 -18.33 14.90 -11.21
N ASN A 78 -17.16 15.44 -10.92
CA ASN A 78 -16.45 16.35 -11.82
C ASN A 78 -14.96 16.01 -11.83
N VAL A 79 -14.45 15.61 -12.98
CA VAL A 79 -13.04 15.25 -13.14
C VAL A 79 -12.09 16.40 -12.76
N GLY A 80 -12.53 17.65 -12.95
CA GLY A 80 -11.75 18.83 -12.56
C GLY A 80 -11.49 18.94 -11.06
N ALA A 81 -12.34 18.32 -10.22
CA ALA A 81 -12.13 18.25 -8.77
C ALA A 81 -11.06 17.23 -8.36
N HIS A 82 -10.57 16.43 -9.30
CA HIS A 82 -9.57 15.39 -9.09
C HIS A 82 -8.23 15.66 -9.80
N LEU A 83 -8.20 16.58 -10.78
CA LEU A 83 -7.01 16.97 -11.51
C LEU A 83 -6.56 18.38 -11.10
N HIS A 84 -5.53 18.45 -10.26
CA HIS A 84 -5.00 19.69 -9.73
C HIS A 84 -3.72 20.08 -10.46
N ARG A 85 -3.50 21.38 -10.71
CA ARG A 85 -2.24 21.90 -11.20
C ARG A 85 -1.47 22.58 -10.10
N VAL A 86 -0.20 22.24 -9.95
CA VAL A 86 0.68 22.76 -8.89
C VAL A 86 1.99 23.20 -9.51
N GLY A 87 2.41 24.45 -9.28
CA GLY A 87 3.78 24.88 -9.57
C GLY A 87 4.72 24.40 -8.49
N LEU A 88 5.85 23.79 -8.88
CA LEU A 88 6.86 23.40 -7.92
C LEU A 88 7.61 24.66 -7.43
N PRO A 89 7.78 24.85 -6.10
CA PRO A 89 8.58 25.95 -5.58
C PRO A 89 10.04 25.86 -6.00
N HIS A 90 10.75 27.00 -6.02
CA HIS A 90 12.21 27.01 -6.13
C HIS A 90 12.83 26.15 -5.00
N PRO A 91 13.89 25.35 -5.25
CA PRO A 91 14.77 25.35 -6.43
C PRO A 91 14.33 24.45 -7.61
N HIS A 92 13.11 23.95 -7.64
CA HIS A 92 12.55 23.15 -8.75
C HIS A 92 13.22 21.78 -8.92
N ASP A 93 13.84 21.30 -7.86
CA ASP A 93 14.61 20.08 -7.84
C ASP A 93 13.89 18.92 -7.13
N LYS A 94 14.61 17.82 -6.95
CA LYS A 94 14.10 16.63 -6.26
C LYS A 94 13.71 16.91 -4.81
N SER A 95 14.42 17.79 -4.10
CA SER A 95 14.11 18.13 -2.71
C SER A 95 12.76 18.84 -2.62
N ALA A 96 12.53 19.84 -3.48
CA ALA A 96 11.25 20.54 -3.55
C ALA A 96 10.09 19.58 -3.90
N LEU A 97 10.32 18.63 -4.82
CA LEU A 97 9.32 17.61 -5.16
C LEU A 97 9.06 16.65 -3.98
N GLN A 98 10.09 16.25 -3.23
CA GLN A 98 9.94 15.43 -2.02
C GLN A 98 9.14 16.16 -0.93
N GLU A 99 9.34 17.46 -0.76
CA GLU A 99 8.58 18.27 0.18
C GLU A 99 7.09 18.33 -0.23
N LEU A 100 6.80 18.54 -1.51
CA LEU A 100 5.43 18.54 -2.02
C LEU A 100 4.76 17.18 -1.83
N VAL A 101 5.44 16.07 -2.14
CA VAL A 101 4.93 14.70 -1.91
C VAL A 101 4.67 14.49 -0.42
N SER A 102 5.59 14.90 0.44
CA SER A 102 5.47 14.78 1.91
C SER A 102 4.27 15.55 2.45
N HIS A 103 4.07 16.78 1.97
CA HIS A 103 2.90 17.60 2.31
C HIS A 103 1.59 16.93 1.89
N LEU A 104 1.53 16.44 0.65
CA LEU A 104 0.36 15.76 0.14
C LEU A 104 0.07 14.44 0.88
N MET A 105 1.09 13.67 1.27
CA MET A 105 0.96 12.47 2.10
C MET A 105 0.44 12.76 3.51
N SER A 106 0.63 13.99 3.99
CA SER A 106 0.18 14.44 5.31
C SER A 106 -1.22 15.05 5.31
N THR A 107 -1.87 15.13 4.15
CA THR A 107 -3.18 15.77 3.97
C THR A 107 -4.22 14.74 3.56
N SER A 108 -5.36 14.65 4.27
CA SER A 108 -6.43 13.71 3.95
C SER A 108 -7.10 14.02 2.61
N LEU A 109 -7.74 12.99 2.02
CA LEU A 109 -8.63 13.15 0.88
C LEU A 109 -10.00 13.64 1.35
N ASP A 110 -10.76 14.25 0.43
CA ASP A 110 -12.15 14.66 0.66
C ASP A 110 -13.09 13.45 0.53
N PHE A 111 -13.60 12.97 1.66
CA PHE A 111 -14.50 11.81 1.72
C PHE A 111 -15.91 12.07 1.14
N SER A 112 -16.23 13.29 0.77
CA SER A 112 -17.48 13.62 0.07
C SER A 112 -17.42 13.27 -1.43
N LYS A 113 -16.24 12.93 -1.96
CA LYS A 113 -15.93 12.64 -3.36
C LYS A 113 -15.31 11.24 -3.52
N PRO A 114 -15.14 10.75 -4.76
CA PRO A 114 -14.27 9.61 -5.04
C PRO A 114 -12.87 9.84 -4.48
N LEU A 115 -12.32 8.84 -3.80
CA LEU A 115 -11.16 8.97 -2.93
C LEU A 115 -9.83 8.90 -3.69
N TRP A 116 -9.65 9.76 -4.69
CA TRP A 116 -8.41 9.88 -5.46
C TRP A 116 -8.17 11.31 -5.94
N GLN A 117 -6.92 11.66 -6.18
CA GLN A 117 -6.48 12.92 -6.77
C GLN A 117 -5.21 12.73 -7.58
N MET A 118 -5.04 13.51 -8.64
CA MET A 118 -3.80 13.66 -9.39
C MET A 118 -3.36 15.12 -9.36
N HIS A 119 -2.10 15.36 -9.01
CA HIS A 119 -1.48 16.68 -9.02
C HIS A 119 -0.47 16.72 -10.17
N ILE A 120 -0.73 17.55 -11.15
CA ILE A 120 0.15 17.83 -12.30
C ILE A 120 1.11 18.91 -11.83
N VAL A 121 2.37 18.55 -11.68
CA VAL A 121 3.42 19.42 -11.14
C VAL A 121 4.23 20.00 -12.29
N ASP A 122 4.16 21.33 -12.43
CA ASP A 122 4.97 22.07 -13.40
C ASP A 122 6.28 22.52 -12.75
N GLY A 123 7.35 22.56 -13.53
CA GLY A 123 8.63 23.11 -13.12
C GLY A 123 9.49 22.14 -12.31
N TYR A 124 9.38 20.84 -12.50
CA TYR A 124 10.37 19.90 -11.98
C TYR A 124 11.53 19.80 -12.99
N GLY A 125 12.64 20.48 -12.69
CA GLY A 125 13.69 20.70 -13.68
C GLY A 125 13.14 21.38 -14.92
N GLU A 126 13.54 20.89 -16.10
CA GLU A 126 12.99 21.29 -17.39
C GLU A 126 11.67 20.58 -17.75
N GLY A 127 11.24 19.64 -16.92
CA GLY A 127 10.10 18.78 -17.16
C GLY A 127 8.94 19.01 -16.20
N GLY A 128 8.37 17.92 -15.72
CA GLY A 128 7.26 17.92 -14.79
C GLY A 128 7.14 16.62 -14.02
N ALA A 129 6.16 16.59 -13.13
CA ALA A 129 5.82 15.37 -12.43
C ALA A 129 4.29 15.22 -12.30
N ILE A 130 3.84 14.00 -12.05
CA ILE A 130 2.46 13.73 -11.63
C ILE A 130 2.53 13.03 -10.27
N ILE A 131 1.82 13.59 -9.29
CA ILE A 131 1.63 12.94 -7.99
C ILE A 131 0.21 12.41 -7.94
N VAL A 132 0.07 11.11 -7.72
CA VAL A 132 -1.22 10.42 -7.61
C VAL A 132 -1.45 10.04 -6.16
N ARG A 133 -2.62 10.33 -5.65
CA ARG A 133 -3.05 9.91 -4.31
C ARG A 133 -4.38 9.21 -4.40
N LEU A 134 -4.51 8.10 -3.70
CA LEU A 134 -5.77 7.40 -3.59
C LEU A 134 -5.86 6.65 -2.25
N HIS A 135 -7.08 6.52 -1.75
CA HIS A 135 -7.32 5.77 -0.52
C HIS A 135 -7.21 4.27 -0.77
N HIS A 136 -6.54 3.55 0.13
CA HIS A 136 -6.28 2.11 -0.03
C HIS A 136 -7.57 1.24 -0.08
N ALA A 137 -8.70 1.75 0.42
CA ALA A 137 -9.99 1.07 0.25
C ALA A 137 -10.43 0.93 -1.22
N MET A 138 -9.89 1.73 -2.15
CA MET A 138 -10.22 1.65 -3.57
C MET A 138 -9.56 0.47 -4.27
N ALA A 139 -8.27 0.24 -3.97
CA ALA A 139 -7.45 -0.75 -4.65
C ALA A 139 -6.18 -1.08 -3.86
N ASP A 140 -5.68 -2.32 -4.02
CA ASP A 140 -4.35 -2.70 -3.55
C ASP A 140 -3.26 -2.44 -4.61
N GLY A 141 -2.00 -2.69 -4.24
CA GLY A 141 -0.85 -2.42 -5.10
C GLY A 141 -0.92 -3.10 -6.47
N MET A 142 -1.43 -4.33 -6.56
CA MET A 142 -1.55 -5.05 -7.85
C MET A 142 -2.67 -4.48 -8.72
N ALA A 143 -3.80 -4.13 -8.12
CA ALA A 143 -4.88 -3.43 -8.83
C ALA A 143 -4.38 -2.08 -9.38
N LEU A 144 -3.54 -1.36 -8.62
CA LEU A 144 -2.97 -0.08 -9.04
C LEU A 144 -1.94 -0.22 -10.17
N VAL A 145 -1.17 -1.29 -10.20
CA VAL A 145 -0.33 -1.61 -11.38
C VAL A 145 -1.21 -1.81 -12.61
N GLY A 146 -2.34 -2.52 -12.48
CA GLY A 146 -3.32 -2.68 -13.56
C GLY A 146 -3.89 -1.34 -14.05
N VAL A 147 -4.24 -0.44 -13.13
CA VAL A 147 -4.70 0.93 -13.45
C VAL A 147 -3.62 1.75 -14.15
N LEU A 148 -2.38 1.68 -13.68
CA LEU A 148 -1.25 2.34 -14.32
C LEU A 148 -1.06 1.85 -15.76
N LEU A 149 -1.09 0.54 -15.98
CA LEU A 149 -0.97 -0.05 -17.32
C LEU A 149 -2.15 0.33 -18.22
N ALA A 150 -3.36 0.47 -17.69
CA ALA A 150 -4.51 0.93 -18.46
C ALA A 150 -4.39 2.39 -18.89
N LEU A 151 -3.77 3.24 -18.06
CA LEU A 151 -3.57 4.67 -18.34
C LEU A 151 -2.38 4.94 -19.28
N THR A 152 -1.41 4.03 -19.32
CA THR A 152 -0.15 4.22 -20.04
C THR A 152 -0.10 3.47 -21.36
N GLU A 153 0.89 3.80 -22.16
CA GLU A 153 1.16 3.23 -23.47
C GLU A 153 2.57 2.67 -23.52
N MET A 154 2.79 1.69 -24.40
CA MET A 154 4.09 1.01 -24.54
C MET A 154 4.97 1.65 -25.62
N SER A 155 4.44 2.64 -26.38
CA SER A 155 5.15 3.31 -27.46
C SER A 155 4.87 4.82 -27.50
N PRO A 156 5.86 5.65 -27.91
CA PRO A 156 5.61 7.06 -28.17
C PRO A 156 4.72 7.18 -29.40
N GLY A 157 3.75 8.07 -29.37
CA GLY A 157 2.93 8.38 -30.55
C GLY A 157 1.67 7.55 -30.70
N ALA A 158 1.24 6.88 -29.64
CA ALA A 158 -0.12 6.36 -29.61
C ALA A 158 -1.13 7.51 -29.81
N PRO A 159 -2.20 7.28 -30.58
CA PRO A 159 -3.17 8.33 -30.88
C PRO A 159 -3.81 8.83 -29.59
N GLN A 160 -3.95 10.16 -29.49
CA GLN A 160 -4.69 10.75 -28.38
C GLN A 160 -6.11 10.17 -28.39
N PRO A 161 -6.59 9.61 -27.27
CA PRO A 161 -7.95 9.11 -27.21
C PRO A 161 -8.93 10.26 -27.43
N GLU A 162 -9.94 10.03 -28.24
CA GLU A 162 -11.05 10.96 -28.31
C GLU A 162 -11.77 10.99 -26.95
N PRO A 163 -12.25 12.16 -26.51
CA PRO A 163 -13.06 12.26 -25.31
C PRO A 163 -14.37 11.48 -25.54
N ASN A 164 -14.36 10.20 -25.21
CA ASN A 164 -15.59 9.45 -25.08
C ASN A 164 -16.31 9.97 -23.84
N GLY A 165 -17.58 10.32 -23.95
CA GLY A 165 -18.38 10.72 -22.79
C GLY A 165 -18.24 9.70 -21.64
N LEU A 166 -18.54 10.11 -20.42
CA LEU A 166 -18.54 9.20 -19.30
C LEU A 166 -19.40 7.97 -19.64
N PRO A 167 -18.94 6.74 -19.37
CA PRO A 167 -19.75 5.55 -19.61
C PRO A 167 -21.07 5.68 -18.87
N ASP A 168 -22.14 5.31 -19.56
CA ASP A 168 -23.46 5.24 -18.94
C ASP A 168 -23.40 4.36 -17.69
N VAL A 169 -24.01 4.82 -16.63
CA VAL A 169 -24.16 4.02 -15.40
C VAL A 169 -25.11 2.88 -15.75
N GLN A 170 -24.57 1.68 -15.98
CA GLN A 170 -25.39 0.52 -16.23
C GLN A 170 -26.27 0.25 -15.01
N GLU A 171 -27.58 0.31 -15.19
CA GLU A 171 -28.50 -0.16 -14.15
C GLU A 171 -28.28 -1.65 -13.93
N PRO A 172 -28.17 -2.10 -12.67
CA PRO A 172 -28.14 -3.54 -12.41
C PRO A 172 -29.41 -4.19 -12.96
N PRO A 173 -29.37 -5.46 -13.40
CA PRO A 173 -30.55 -6.15 -13.85
C PRO A 173 -31.65 -5.99 -12.80
N SER A 174 -32.86 -5.72 -13.26
CA SER A 174 -34.05 -5.32 -12.48
C SER A 174 -34.46 -6.23 -11.31
N ALA A 175 -33.81 -7.39 -11.18
CA ALA A 175 -33.98 -8.31 -10.04
C ALA A 175 -33.40 -7.76 -8.69
N LEU A 176 -32.69 -6.63 -8.69
CA LEU A 176 -32.09 -6.03 -7.49
C LEU A 176 -32.76 -4.72 -7.02
N THR A 177 -33.81 -4.27 -7.69
CA THR A 177 -34.61 -3.09 -7.31
C THR A 177 -35.64 -3.38 -6.21
N GLY A 178 -35.33 -4.30 -5.30
CA GLY A 178 -36.05 -4.38 -4.04
C GLY A 178 -35.64 -3.23 -3.13
N SER A 179 -36.54 -2.73 -2.29
CA SER A 179 -36.29 -1.66 -1.33
C SER A 179 -34.94 -1.78 -0.64
N PHE A 180 -34.33 -0.67 -0.27
CA PHE A 180 -33.07 -0.60 0.46
C PHE A 180 -33.01 -1.56 1.66
N GLU A 181 -34.17 -1.81 2.33
CA GLU A 181 -34.33 -2.82 3.37
C GLU A 181 -34.17 -4.25 2.87
N ALA A 182 -34.63 -4.57 1.67
CA ALA A 182 -34.44 -5.89 1.06
C ALA A 182 -32.98 -6.12 0.64
N LEU A 183 -32.25 -5.07 0.26
CA LEU A 183 -30.81 -5.12 -0.02
C LEU A 183 -30.01 -5.34 1.27
N GLN A 184 -30.38 -4.65 2.36
CA GLN A 184 -29.80 -4.85 3.70
C GLN A 184 -30.06 -6.26 4.23
N LEU A 185 -31.29 -6.78 4.10
CA LEU A 185 -31.67 -8.14 4.49
C LEU A 185 -31.00 -9.20 3.60
N ARG A 186 -30.81 -8.94 2.29
CA ARG A 186 -30.09 -9.84 1.38
C ARG A 186 -28.58 -9.80 1.64
N ALA A 187 -27.98 -8.63 1.87
CA ALA A 187 -26.59 -8.51 2.27
C ALA A 187 -26.35 -9.25 3.60
N ALA A 188 -27.23 -9.08 4.58
CA ALA A 188 -27.18 -9.83 5.85
C ALA A 188 -27.36 -11.35 5.65
N ARG A 189 -28.21 -11.79 4.72
CA ARG A 189 -28.42 -13.22 4.41
C ARG A 189 -27.31 -13.84 3.56
N LEU A 190 -26.73 -13.09 2.60
CA LEU A 190 -25.56 -13.51 1.81
C LEU A 190 -24.30 -13.59 2.68
N LEU A 191 -24.16 -12.66 3.63
CA LEU A 191 -23.10 -12.68 4.63
C LEU A 191 -23.27 -13.81 5.66
N GLY A 192 -24.53 -14.26 5.88
CA GLY A 192 -24.86 -15.35 6.81
C GLY A 192 -24.74 -16.78 6.25
N LYS A 193 -24.74 -16.97 4.94
CA LYS A 193 -24.83 -18.32 4.33
C LYS A 193 -23.54 -18.86 3.68
N GLY A 194 -22.51 -18.07 3.49
CA GLY A 194 -21.33 -18.46 2.69
C GLY A 194 -20.00 -18.65 3.41
N VAL A 195 -19.85 -18.19 4.68
CA VAL A 195 -18.54 -18.22 5.38
C VAL A 195 -18.77 -18.50 6.88
N GLY A 196 -19.69 -19.42 7.19
CA GLY A 196 -20.35 -19.42 8.52
C GLY A 196 -19.53 -19.99 9.67
N VAL A 197 -18.67 -20.98 9.52
CA VAL A 197 -18.05 -21.68 10.66
C VAL A 197 -16.67 -21.11 10.98
N GLY A 198 -15.78 -21.00 10.03
CA GLY A 198 -14.40 -20.50 10.26
C GLY A 198 -14.35 -19.03 10.72
N ARG A 199 -15.24 -18.20 10.19
CA ARG A 199 -15.27 -16.76 10.48
C ARG A 199 -15.87 -16.42 11.85
N ARG A 200 -16.93 -17.15 12.29
CA ARG A 200 -17.41 -17.03 13.68
C ARG A 200 -16.36 -17.48 14.66
N ALA A 201 -15.73 -18.61 14.42
CA ALA A 201 -14.63 -19.11 15.25
C ALA A 201 -13.45 -18.12 15.31
N LEU A 202 -13.17 -17.38 14.22
CA LEU A 202 -12.09 -16.40 14.20
C LEU A 202 -12.46 -15.11 14.94
N ILE A 203 -13.70 -14.61 14.81
CA ILE A 203 -14.19 -13.46 15.58
C ILE A 203 -14.32 -13.81 17.06
N GLU A 204 -14.91 -14.94 17.38
CA GLU A 204 -15.02 -15.45 18.75
C GLU A 204 -13.64 -15.81 19.32
N GLY A 205 -12.71 -16.31 18.50
CA GLY A 205 -11.31 -16.54 18.86
C GLY A 205 -10.55 -15.24 19.12
N LEU A 206 -10.73 -14.20 18.30
CA LEU A 206 -10.16 -12.87 18.54
C LEU A 206 -10.75 -12.21 19.79
N GLU A 207 -12.06 -12.28 19.99
CA GLU A 207 -12.72 -11.83 21.23
C GLU A 207 -12.24 -12.62 22.46
N THR A 208 -11.99 -13.91 22.29
CA THR A 208 -11.47 -14.80 23.35
C THR A 208 -10.03 -14.51 23.70
N VAL A 209 -9.19 -14.18 22.72
CA VAL A 209 -7.78 -13.79 22.93
C VAL A 209 -7.67 -12.39 23.54
N LEU A 210 -8.59 -11.50 23.19
CA LEU A 210 -8.68 -10.17 23.80
C LEU A 210 -9.25 -10.20 25.22
N ASN A 211 -10.06 -11.20 25.54
CA ASN A 211 -10.62 -11.47 26.88
C ASN A 211 -10.00 -12.78 27.42
N ALA A 212 -8.96 -12.67 28.24
CA ALA A 212 -8.02 -13.72 28.64
C ALA A 212 -8.63 -15.03 29.25
N ASP A 213 -9.96 -15.24 29.22
CA ASP A 213 -10.64 -16.29 29.98
C ASP A 213 -11.15 -17.52 29.20
N ARG A 214 -10.99 -17.62 27.87
CA ARG A 214 -11.58 -18.75 27.11
C ARG A 214 -10.71 -19.36 26.00
N PRO A 215 -9.83 -20.32 26.27
CA PRO A 215 -8.97 -20.96 25.25
C PRO A 215 -9.61 -22.11 24.45
N ARG A 216 -10.91 -22.42 24.57
CA ARG A 216 -11.48 -23.68 24.04
C ARG A 216 -12.01 -23.69 22.59
N GLN A 217 -12.11 -22.56 21.90
CA GLN A 217 -12.79 -22.49 20.59
C GLN A 217 -11.85 -22.50 19.36
N LEU A 218 -10.54 -22.49 19.55
CA LEU A 218 -9.55 -22.59 18.45
C LEU A 218 -9.42 -24.02 17.87
N ALA A 219 -10.03 -25.02 18.50
CA ALA A 219 -9.87 -26.43 18.14
C ALA A 219 -10.61 -26.89 16.88
N GLU A 220 -11.49 -26.04 16.30
CA GLU A 220 -12.27 -26.40 15.10
C GLU A 220 -11.61 -25.96 13.77
N LEU A 221 -10.51 -25.22 13.83
CA LEU A 221 -9.73 -24.80 12.66
C LEU A 221 -8.74 -25.91 12.26
N SER A 222 -8.36 -25.98 10.97
CA SER A 222 -7.26 -26.87 10.58
C SER A 222 -6.01 -26.56 11.42
N SER A 223 -5.24 -27.58 11.78
CA SER A 223 -4.08 -27.44 12.68
C SER A 223 -3.12 -26.35 12.24
N ASP A 224 -2.87 -26.21 10.95
CA ASP A 224 -1.94 -25.25 10.36
C ASP A 224 -2.47 -23.82 10.43
N TYR A 225 -3.78 -23.64 10.20
CA TYR A 225 -4.43 -22.33 10.28
C TYR A 225 -4.53 -21.86 11.73
N ALA A 226 -4.90 -22.73 12.65
CA ALA A 226 -4.93 -22.43 14.10
C ALA A 226 -3.53 -22.11 14.63
N HIS A 227 -2.50 -22.81 14.15
CA HIS A 227 -1.11 -22.53 14.49
C HIS A 227 -0.66 -21.15 13.97
N ALA A 228 -0.96 -20.81 12.73
CA ALA A 228 -0.62 -19.50 12.14
C ALA A 228 -1.35 -18.35 12.87
N ALA A 229 -2.64 -18.52 13.21
CA ALA A 229 -3.42 -17.54 13.94
C ALA A 229 -2.87 -17.34 15.36
N SER A 230 -2.58 -18.42 16.09
CA SER A 230 -1.99 -18.36 17.42
C SER A 230 -0.60 -17.74 17.39
N LYS A 231 0.25 -18.10 16.42
CA LYS A 231 1.57 -17.51 16.21
C LYS A 231 1.48 -16.00 15.98
N LEU A 232 0.53 -15.54 15.17
CA LEU A 232 0.32 -14.13 14.89
C LEU A 232 -0.09 -13.34 16.15
N VAL A 233 -1.03 -13.88 16.91
CA VAL A 233 -1.60 -13.23 18.09
C VAL A 233 -0.65 -13.29 19.28
N LEU A 234 -0.05 -14.45 19.55
CA LEU A 234 0.84 -14.69 20.71
C LEU A 234 2.28 -14.20 20.47
N ARG A 235 2.65 -13.82 19.25
CA ARG A 235 3.96 -13.24 18.94
C ARG A 235 4.23 -12.05 19.87
N ALA A 236 5.43 -12.00 20.47
CA ALA A 236 5.82 -10.90 21.34
C ALA A 236 5.77 -9.56 20.57
N PRO A 237 5.45 -8.44 21.23
CA PRO A 237 5.61 -7.10 20.62
C PRO A 237 7.03 -6.88 20.13
N ASP A 238 7.16 -6.06 19.10
CA ASP A 238 8.46 -5.63 18.58
C ASP A 238 9.19 -4.76 19.60
N PRO A 239 10.53 -4.80 19.67
CA PRO A 239 11.31 -3.98 20.57
C PRO A 239 11.04 -2.48 20.30
N LYS A 240 11.14 -1.69 21.35
CA LYS A 240 11.08 -0.24 21.24
C LYS A 240 12.39 0.29 20.65
N THR A 241 12.28 0.98 19.54
CA THR A 241 13.37 1.69 18.86
C THR A 241 12.91 3.09 18.53
N ILE A 242 13.80 3.97 18.07
CA ILE A 242 13.43 5.31 17.58
C ILE A 242 12.43 5.27 16.41
N TYR A 243 12.32 4.15 15.69
CA TYR A 243 11.35 3.97 14.61
C TYR A 243 9.91 3.75 15.10
N LYS A 244 9.70 3.55 16.41
CA LYS A 244 8.42 3.15 16.98
C LYS A 244 8.02 4.02 18.15
N GLY A 245 6.92 4.77 17.99
CA GLY A 245 6.42 5.70 19.01
C GLY A 245 5.06 6.26 18.69
N LYS A 246 4.75 7.40 19.30
CA LYS A 246 3.52 8.15 19.02
C LYS A 246 3.67 8.85 17.66
N LEU A 247 2.73 8.64 16.77
CA LEU A 247 2.73 9.27 15.46
C LEU A 247 2.24 10.73 15.53
N GLY A 248 2.87 11.57 14.72
CA GLY A 248 2.44 12.92 14.41
C GLY A 248 1.63 12.99 13.10
N LEU A 249 1.21 14.20 12.73
CA LEU A 249 0.49 14.42 11.48
C LEU A 249 1.43 14.45 10.27
N ALA A 250 2.60 15.07 10.44
CA ALA A 250 3.53 15.31 9.35
C ALA A 250 4.31 14.02 8.98
N LYS A 251 4.33 13.73 7.68
CA LYS A 251 5.10 12.65 7.08
C LYS A 251 6.17 13.21 6.17
N ARG A 252 7.24 12.45 5.99
CA ARG A 252 8.29 12.75 5.04
C ARG A 252 8.51 11.58 4.10
N ALA A 253 8.52 11.87 2.80
CA ALA A 253 8.77 10.90 1.74
C ALA A 253 10.08 11.24 1.04
N VAL A 254 10.95 10.24 0.91
CA VAL A 254 12.17 10.32 0.12
C VAL A 254 12.29 9.07 -0.75
N TRP A 255 13.05 9.16 -1.83
CA TRP A 255 13.33 8.01 -2.70
C TRP A 255 14.73 8.07 -3.29
N SER A 256 15.25 6.90 -3.64
CA SER A 256 16.59 6.74 -4.19
C SER A 256 16.75 7.36 -5.59
N ARG A 257 17.99 7.47 -6.03
CA ARG A 257 18.31 7.48 -7.46
C ARG A 257 17.94 6.14 -8.10
N PRO A 258 17.78 6.07 -9.44
CA PRO A 258 17.68 4.78 -10.11
C PRO A 258 18.90 3.89 -9.81
N LEU A 259 18.65 2.64 -9.44
CA LEU A 259 19.70 1.63 -9.25
C LEU A 259 19.64 0.68 -10.45
N PRO A 260 20.73 0.50 -11.23
CA PRO A 260 20.69 -0.31 -12.42
C PRO A 260 20.34 -1.78 -12.13
N MET A 261 19.33 -2.32 -12.79
CA MET A 261 18.95 -3.73 -12.66
C MET A 261 20.10 -4.67 -13.05
N SER A 262 21.02 -4.21 -13.90
CA SER A 262 22.23 -4.97 -14.28
C SER A 262 23.15 -5.25 -13.09
N GLU A 263 23.35 -4.26 -12.21
CA GLU A 263 24.15 -4.39 -10.98
C GLU A 263 23.46 -5.36 -10.00
N VAL A 264 22.16 -5.19 -9.79
CA VAL A 264 21.38 -6.07 -8.91
C VAL A 264 21.35 -7.51 -9.46
N LYS A 265 21.27 -7.70 -10.78
CA LYS A 265 21.41 -9.03 -11.40
C LYS A 265 22.82 -9.61 -11.24
N ALA A 266 23.88 -8.80 -11.21
CA ALA A 266 25.24 -9.24 -10.90
C ALA A 266 25.32 -9.74 -9.44
N MET A 267 24.85 -8.93 -8.48
CA MET A 267 24.75 -9.34 -7.07
C MET A 267 23.97 -10.65 -6.91
N ARG A 268 22.85 -10.78 -7.60
CA ARG A 268 22.02 -11.99 -7.60
C ARG A 268 22.79 -13.23 -8.09
N ARG A 269 23.55 -13.10 -9.19
CA ARG A 269 24.37 -14.22 -9.71
C ARG A 269 25.48 -14.63 -8.74
N ALA A 270 26.14 -13.65 -8.12
CA ALA A 270 27.24 -13.90 -7.20
C ALA A 270 26.77 -14.50 -5.86
N THR A 271 25.60 -14.12 -5.37
CA THR A 271 25.11 -14.51 -4.03
C THR A 271 24.05 -15.61 -4.05
N GLY A 272 23.42 -15.87 -5.21
CA GLY A 272 22.24 -16.75 -5.33
C GLY A 272 20.98 -16.23 -4.66
N ALA A 273 20.97 -14.97 -4.16
CA ALA A 273 19.84 -14.35 -3.52
C ALA A 273 18.84 -13.78 -4.56
N THR A 274 17.57 -13.61 -4.19
CA THR A 274 16.59 -12.93 -5.04
C THR A 274 16.78 -11.41 -4.98
N VAL A 275 16.17 -10.67 -5.92
CA VAL A 275 16.14 -9.20 -5.87
C VAL A 275 15.53 -8.70 -4.56
N ASN A 276 14.46 -9.39 -4.10
CA ASN A 276 13.80 -9.05 -2.84
C ASN A 276 14.73 -9.25 -1.63
N ASP A 277 15.47 -10.35 -1.58
CA ASP A 277 16.42 -10.62 -0.48
C ASP A 277 17.53 -9.58 -0.44
N LEU A 278 18.09 -9.24 -1.62
CA LEU A 278 19.14 -8.23 -1.76
C LEU A 278 18.67 -6.87 -1.25
N MET A 279 17.55 -6.36 -1.79
CA MET A 279 17.05 -5.04 -1.45
C MET A 279 16.61 -4.96 0.03
N THR A 280 16.00 -6.03 0.55
CA THR A 280 15.65 -6.12 1.97
C THR A 280 16.89 -6.11 2.87
N SER A 281 17.95 -6.85 2.49
CA SER A 281 19.20 -6.86 3.26
C SER A 281 19.89 -5.50 3.24
N ILE A 282 19.96 -4.84 2.09
CA ILE A 282 20.60 -3.53 1.93
C ILE A 282 19.85 -2.47 2.74
N VAL A 283 18.51 -2.40 2.65
CA VAL A 283 17.75 -1.43 3.44
C VAL A 283 17.85 -1.71 4.94
N THR A 284 17.92 -2.98 5.35
CA THR A 284 18.16 -3.36 6.76
C THR A 284 19.49 -2.82 7.27
N GLY A 285 20.53 -2.86 6.44
CA GLY A 285 21.83 -2.24 6.75
C GLY A 285 21.74 -0.72 6.87
N GLY A 286 21.02 -0.06 5.97
CA GLY A 286 20.75 1.38 6.07
C GLY A 286 20.05 1.77 7.36
N LEU A 287 19.03 1.00 7.76
CA LEU A 287 18.35 1.20 9.05
C LEU A 287 19.29 0.99 10.25
N ARG A 288 20.15 -0.03 10.18
CA ARG A 288 21.19 -0.25 11.20
C ARG A 288 22.12 0.96 11.34
N ARG A 289 22.65 1.49 10.22
CA ARG A 289 23.55 2.65 10.22
C ARG A 289 22.88 3.88 10.82
N TYR A 290 21.62 4.08 10.54
CA TYR A 290 20.83 5.17 11.11
C TYR A 290 20.71 5.07 12.64
N LEU A 291 20.41 3.89 13.20
CA LEU A 291 20.39 3.66 14.65
C LEU A 291 21.77 3.97 15.28
N GLN A 292 22.83 3.43 14.69
CA GLN A 292 24.19 3.62 15.20
C GLN A 292 24.64 5.09 15.19
N ALA A 293 24.30 5.84 14.12
CA ALA A 293 24.62 7.26 14.03
C ALA A 293 23.94 8.10 15.13
N ARG A 294 22.88 7.56 15.75
CA ARG A 294 22.16 8.18 16.88
C ARG A 294 22.53 7.62 18.25
N GLY A 295 23.51 6.73 18.30
CA GLY A 295 23.92 6.08 19.56
C GLY A 295 22.92 5.04 20.06
N GLU A 296 21.96 4.62 19.20
CA GLU A 296 20.95 3.63 19.53
C GLU A 296 21.46 2.20 19.31
N ALA A 297 20.95 1.27 20.12
CA ALA A 297 21.26 -0.13 19.95
C ALA A 297 20.63 -0.68 18.65
N ALA A 298 21.45 -1.31 17.82
CA ALA A 298 20.99 -2.01 16.62
C ALA A 298 20.36 -3.35 17.04
N VAL A 299 19.05 -3.36 17.23
CA VAL A 299 18.26 -4.55 17.60
C VAL A 299 17.40 -4.99 16.43
N ASP A 300 17.21 -6.31 16.29
CA ASP A 300 16.31 -6.87 15.28
C ASP A 300 14.87 -6.42 15.55
N PHE A 301 14.15 -6.08 14.49
CA PHE A 301 12.73 -5.77 14.53
C PHE A 301 12.03 -6.28 13.26
N ARG A 302 10.70 -6.23 13.25
CA ARG A 302 9.92 -6.82 12.16
C ARG A 302 9.36 -5.78 11.20
N ALA A 303 9.34 -6.18 9.94
CA ALA A 303 8.55 -5.52 8.90
C ALA A 303 7.29 -6.34 8.60
N ALA A 304 6.15 -5.67 8.48
CA ALA A 304 4.93 -6.24 7.89
C ALA A 304 5.05 -6.16 6.36
N VAL A 305 4.95 -7.31 5.70
CA VAL A 305 5.12 -7.45 4.24
C VAL A 305 3.81 -7.90 3.63
N PRO A 306 3.19 -7.10 2.74
CA PRO A 306 2.00 -7.53 2.02
C PRO A 306 2.35 -8.62 0.98
N VAL A 307 1.53 -9.67 0.95
CA VAL A 307 1.62 -10.80 0.01
C VAL A 307 0.34 -10.86 -0.80
N ASN A 308 0.47 -10.79 -2.13
CA ASN A 308 -0.67 -10.91 -3.04
C ASN A 308 -1.30 -12.30 -2.95
N LEU A 309 -2.61 -12.35 -2.75
CA LEU A 309 -3.40 -13.58 -2.67
C LEU A 309 -4.39 -13.72 -3.85
N ARG A 310 -4.24 -12.90 -4.90
CA ARG A 310 -5.04 -13.01 -6.14
C ARG A 310 -4.60 -14.21 -6.96
N GLY A 311 -5.59 -14.96 -7.42
CA GLY A 311 -5.35 -15.98 -8.45
C GLY A 311 -5.05 -15.34 -9.83
N PRO A 312 -4.50 -16.13 -10.77
CA PRO A 312 -4.17 -15.62 -12.12
C PRO A 312 -5.34 -14.96 -12.86
N ASN A 313 -6.55 -15.44 -12.64
CA ASN A 313 -7.78 -14.93 -13.29
C ASN A 313 -8.36 -13.66 -12.61
N GLU A 314 -7.77 -13.19 -11.52
CA GLU A 314 -8.26 -12.04 -10.73
C GLU A 314 -7.35 -10.81 -10.85
N MET A 315 -6.32 -10.87 -11.70
CA MET A 315 -5.25 -9.85 -11.81
C MET A 315 -5.74 -8.46 -12.27
N GLY A 316 -6.95 -8.31 -12.79
CA GLY A 316 -7.54 -7.02 -13.19
C GLY A 316 -8.63 -6.50 -12.25
N GLY A 317 -8.94 -7.19 -11.16
CA GLY A 317 -10.02 -6.81 -10.24
C GLY A 317 -9.63 -5.66 -9.32
N MET A 318 -10.57 -4.71 -9.10
CA MET A 318 -10.45 -3.67 -8.07
C MET A 318 -10.66 -4.24 -6.66
N GLY A 319 -10.33 -3.44 -5.64
CA GLY A 319 -10.45 -3.84 -4.23
C GLY A 319 -9.16 -4.47 -3.67
N ASN A 320 -9.23 -5.01 -2.46
CA ASN A 320 -8.07 -5.51 -1.72
C ASN A 320 -8.12 -7.03 -1.55
N LYS A 321 -7.07 -7.73 -2.00
CA LYS A 321 -6.93 -9.19 -1.84
C LYS A 321 -5.47 -9.55 -1.57
N PHE A 322 -4.96 -9.17 -0.41
CA PHE A 322 -3.61 -9.50 0.06
C PHE A 322 -3.63 -9.80 1.55
N GLY A 323 -2.67 -10.58 2.00
CA GLY A 323 -2.42 -10.81 3.42
C GLY A 323 -1.10 -10.17 3.85
N LEU A 324 -0.84 -10.17 5.16
CA LEU A 324 0.40 -9.69 5.75
C LEU A 324 1.19 -10.86 6.32
N VAL A 325 2.50 -10.86 6.10
CA VAL A 325 3.46 -11.71 6.81
C VAL A 325 4.45 -10.82 7.56
N PHE A 326 5.08 -11.35 8.60
CA PHE A 326 6.01 -10.59 9.43
C PHE A 326 7.43 -11.15 9.25
N VAL A 327 8.32 -10.31 8.72
CA VAL A 327 9.74 -10.63 8.48
C VAL A 327 10.59 -9.99 9.56
N ASP A 328 11.33 -10.80 10.33
CA ASP A 328 12.35 -10.27 11.24
C ASP A 328 13.55 -9.76 10.44
N LEU A 329 13.81 -8.45 10.49
CA LEU A 329 14.95 -7.81 9.85
C LEU A 329 16.18 -7.94 10.77
N PRO A 330 17.31 -8.52 10.29
CA PRO A 330 18.51 -8.74 11.11
C PRO A 330 19.34 -7.46 11.24
N VAL A 331 18.75 -6.45 11.88
CA VAL A 331 19.36 -5.13 12.09
C VAL A 331 20.58 -5.22 13.01
N SER A 332 20.59 -6.17 13.95
CA SER A 332 21.72 -6.41 14.85
C SER A 332 22.97 -6.94 14.15
N THR A 333 22.82 -7.52 12.94
CA THR A 333 23.92 -8.16 12.20
C THR A 333 24.76 -7.14 11.42
N PRO A 334 26.04 -6.91 11.76
CA PRO A 334 26.87 -5.91 11.10
C PRO A 334 27.39 -6.34 9.73
N ASP A 335 27.74 -7.61 9.57
CA ASP A 335 28.31 -8.14 8.32
C ASP A 335 27.27 -8.26 7.22
N VAL A 336 27.56 -7.67 6.06
CA VAL A 336 26.62 -7.58 4.91
C VAL A 336 26.28 -8.96 4.35
N LYS A 337 27.27 -9.88 4.24
CA LYS A 337 27.04 -11.24 3.71
C LYS A 337 26.22 -12.08 4.67
N GLN A 338 26.57 -12.01 5.95
CA GLN A 338 25.82 -12.71 7.00
C GLN A 338 24.38 -12.19 7.09
N ARG A 339 24.20 -10.87 7.02
CA ARG A 339 22.87 -10.25 7.02
C ARG A 339 22.04 -10.72 5.82
N LEU A 340 22.63 -10.76 4.62
CA LEU A 340 21.96 -11.27 3.41
C LEU A 340 21.56 -12.75 3.54
N ALA A 341 22.43 -13.59 4.09
CA ALA A 341 22.15 -15.00 4.31
C ALA A 341 20.96 -15.19 5.28
N ILE A 342 20.92 -14.40 6.36
CA ILE A 342 19.81 -14.44 7.33
C ILE A 342 18.50 -13.96 6.69
N VAL A 343 18.52 -12.85 5.95
CA VAL A 343 17.32 -12.33 5.24
C VAL A 343 16.79 -13.39 4.28
N ARG A 344 17.65 -13.97 3.46
CA ARG A 344 17.27 -15.01 2.51
C ARG A 344 16.58 -16.20 3.20
N HIS A 345 17.18 -16.71 4.26
CA HIS A 345 16.60 -17.84 5.02
C HIS A 345 15.23 -17.48 5.61
N ARG A 346 15.10 -16.29 6.23
CA ARG A 346 13.83 -15.80 6.81
C ARG A 346 12.76 -15.63 5.75
N MET A 347 13.09 -15.06 4.59
CA MET A 347 12.15 -14.87 3.47
C MET A 347 11.70 -16.20 2.86
N GLU A 348 12.58 -17.18 2.76
CA GLU A 348 12.24 -18.51 2.24
C GLU A 348 11.28 -19.24 3.18
N SER A 349 11.54 -19.20 4.48
CA SER A 349 10.67 -19.82 5.51
C SER A 349 9.25 -19.28 5.51
N LEU A 350 9.04 -18.01 5.10
CA LEU A 350 7.71 -17.40 5.06
C LEU A 350 6.82 -17.90 3.92
N LYS A 351 7.40 -18.41 2.85
CA LYS A 351 6.63 -18.92 1.69
C LYS A 351 5.80 -20.16 2.05
N GLU A 352 6.20 -20.88 3.08
CA GLU A 352 5.56 -22.12 3.54
C GLU A 352 4.51 -21.87 4.63
N THR A 353 4.30 -20.61 5.05
CA THR A 353 3.39 -20.28 6.15
C THR A 353 1.99 -19.92 5.68
N GLN A 354 1.00 -20.14 6.54
CA GLN A 354 -0.38 -19.68 6.36
C GLN A 354 -0.63 -18.27 6.94
N GLU A 355 0.42 -17.50 7.27
CA GLU A 355 0.28 -16.16 7.88
C GLU A 355 -0.50 -15.20 6.97
N ALA A 356 -0.25 -15.21 5.65
CA ALA A 356 -0.91 -14.29 4.73
C ALA A 356 -2.43 -14.54 4.60
N PRO A 357 -2.96 -15.76 4.36
CA PRO A 357 -4.39 -16.03 4.38
C PRO A 357 -5.03 -15.66 5.72
N VAL A 358 -4.44 -16.04 6.84
CA VAL A 358 -4.94 -15.74 8.19
C VAL A 358 -5.06 -14.23 8.41
N SER A 359 -4.04 -13.46 8.01
CA SER A 359 -4.07 -12.01 8.18
C SER A 359 -5.11 -11.32 7.30
N LEU A 360 -5.41 -11.85 6.08
CA LEU A 360 -6.51 -11.38 5.25
C LEU A 360 -7.85 -11.59 5.93
N ASP A 361 -8.06 -12.76 6.55
CA ASP A 361 -9.30 -13.04 7.28
C ASP A 361 -9.46 -12.17 8.53
N ILE A 362 -8.35 -11.86 9.22
CA ILE A 362 -8.34 -10.88 10.32
C ILE A 362 -8.73 -9.49 9.82
N LEU A 363 -8.17 -9.02 8.69
CA LEU A 363 -8.57 -7.76 8.07
C LEU A 363 -10.06 -7.74 7.72
N ALA A 364 -10.57 -8.83 7.16
CA ALA A 364 -12.00 -8.96 6.87
C ALA A 364 -12.87 -8.91 8.13
N ALA A 365 -12.41 -9.54 9.23
CA ALA A 365 -13.08 -9.48 10.52
C ALA A 365 -13.09 -8.07 11.12
N ILE A 366 -11.98 -7.34 11.02
CA ILE A 366 -11.88 -5.92 11.40
C ILE A 366 -12.95 -5.09 10.68
N GLY A 367 -13.10 -5.26 9.37
CA GLY A 367 -14.07 -4.51 8.58
C GLY A 367 -15.52 -4.69 9.06
N PHE A 368 -15.83 -5.81 9.70
CA PHE A 368 -17.18 -6.14 10.18
C PHE A 368 -17.39 -5.86 11.68
N SER A 369 -16.32 -5.74 12.47
CA SER A 369 -16.40 -5.60 13.92
C SER A 369 -16.76 -4.17 14.37
N ALA A 370 -17.19 -4.05 15.63
CA ALA A 370 -17.37 -2.75 16.29
C ALA A 370 -16.03 -2.00 16.41
N GLN A 371 -16.10 -0.66 16.42
CA GLN A 371 -14.89 0.20 16.44
C GLN A 371 -13.93 -0.13 17.59
N ALA A 372 -14.45 -0.38 18.79
CA ALA A 372 -13.62 -0.66 19.96
C ALA A 372 -12.79 -1.96 19.83
N ILE A 373 -13.37 -3.01 19.25
CA ILE A 373 -12.68 -4.30 19.00
C ILE A 373 -11.61 -4.07 17.93
N GLN A 374 -11.95 -3.36 16.88
CA GLN A 374 -11.06 -3.03 15.79
C GLN A 374 -9.82 -2.27 16.28
N ASP A 375 -9.99 -1.22 17.09
CA ASP A 375 -8.86 -0.45 17.63
C ASP A 375 -7.90 -1.32 18.45
N GLN A 376 -8.43 -2.32 19.18
CA GLN A 376 -7.61 -3.27 19.91
C GLN A 376 -6.84 -4.21 18.98
N VAL A 377 -7.49 -4.74 17.93
CA VAL A 377 -6.84 -5.63 16.94
C VAL A 377 -5.76 -4.87 16.16
N VAL A 378 -6.06 -3.65 15.71
CA VAL A 378 -5.08 -2.80 15.00
C VAL A 378 -3.88 -2.48 15.91
N LYS A 379 -4.09 -2.15 17.18
CA LYS A 379 -3.02 -1.96 18.16
C LYS A 379 -2.22 -3.23 18.39
N LEU A 380 -2.89 -4.36 18.52
CA LEU A 380 -2.23 -5.66 18.73
C LEU A 380 -1.32 -6.00 17.53
N ILE A 381 -1.85 -5.97 16.31
CA ILE A 381 -1.10 -6.28 15.09
C ILE A 381 0.02 -5.26 14.87
N GLY A 382 -0.27 -3.96 15.03
CA GLY A 382 0.73 -2.89 14.92
C GLY A 382 1.84 -2.99 15.97
N SER A 383 1.55 -3.60 17.15
CA SER A 383 2.59 -3.86 18.13
C SER A 383 3.63 -4.88 17.67
N LYS A 384 3.29 -5.75 16.69
CA LYS A 384 4.11 -6.88 16.24
C LYS A 384 5.13 -6.49 15.15
N ALA A 385 5.05 -5.29 14.59
CA ALA A 385 5.99 -4.78 13.59
C ALA A 385 6.43 -3.36 13.92
N THR A 386 7.52 -2.92 13.29
CA THR A 386 8.07 -1.56 13.36
C THR A 386 7.95 -0.84 12.02
N ALA A 387 7.97 -1.58 10.90
CA ALA A 387 7.89 -1.03 9.56
C ALA A 387 6.87 -1.78 8.69
N VAL A 388 6.40 -1.14 7.63
CA VAL A 388 5.82 -1.81 6.46
C VAL A 388 6.89 -1.89 5.38
N LEU A 389 7.07 -3.05 4.76
CA LEU A 389 7.98 -3.24 3.64
C LEU A 389 7.21 -3.85 2.47
N THR A 390 7.15 -3.14 1.37
CA THR A 390 6.50 -3.61 0.14
C THR A 390 7.49 -3.70 -1.00
N ASN A 391 7.36 -4.74 -1.83
CA ASN A 391 8.12 -4.90 -3.06
C ASN A 391 7.16 -5.20 -4.19
N VAL A 392 7.09 -4.30 -5.18
CA VAL A 392 6.21 -4.43 -6.34
C VAL A 392 7.06 -4.48 -7.61
N PRO A 393 7.00 -5.59 -8.36
CA PRO A 393 7.60 -5.63 -9.68
C PRO A 393 6.77 -4.76 -10.64
N GLY A 394 7.38 -3.69 -11.15
CA GLY A 394 6.78 -2.87 -12.20
C GLY A 394 7.24 -3.29 -13.61
N PRO A 395 6.74 -2.62 -14.64
CA PRO A 395 7.06 -2.92 -16.03
C PRO A 395 8.56 -2.81 -16.33
N PRO A 396 9.17 -3.81 -17.01
CA PRO A 396 10.60 -3.77 -17.32
C PRO A 396 10.95 -2.80 -18.47
N ILE A 397 9.94 -2.31 -19.19
CA ILE A 397 10.08 -1.37 -20.30
C ILE A 397 9.58 0.01 -19.90
N PRO A 398 10.08 1.09 -20.53
CA PRO A 398 9.51 2.41 -20.34
C PRO A 398 8.04 2.45 -20.77
N LEU A 399 7.22 3.13 -19.97
CA LEU A 399 5.82 3.42 -20.27
C LEU A 399 5.68 4.90 -20.66
N TYR A 400 4.65 5.21 -21.42
CA TYR A 400 4.33 6.56 -21.85
C TYR A 400 2.99 7.00 -21.27
N LEU A 401 2.94 8.23 -20.79
CA LEU A 401 1.70 8.84 -20.28
C LEU A 401 1.54 10.22 -20.94
N ALA A 402 0.39 10.44 -21.55
CA ALA A 402 0.11 11.65 -22.34
C ALA A 402 1.23 11.98 -23.35
N GLY A 403 1.70 10.96 -24.09
CA GLY A 403 2.73 11.08 -25.11
C GLY A 403 4.15 11.27 -24.58
N GLN A 404 4.37 11.33 -23.27
CA GLN A 404 5.68 11.52 -22.65
C GLN A 404 6.18 10.23 -21.99
N PRO A 405 7.48 9.86 -22.15
CA PRO A 405 8.05 8.74 -21.43
C PRO A 405 8.08 9.05 -19.93
N ILE A 406 7.68 8.08 -19.12
CA ILE A 406 7.87 8.14 -17.67
C ILE A 406 9.34 7.84 -17.38
N GLU A 407 10.08 8.82 -16.84
CA GLU A 407 11.50 8.66 -16.51
C GLU A 407 11.72 7.89 -15.22
N SER A 408 10.94 8.22 -14.19
CA SER A 408 10.98 7.51 -12.93
C SER A 408 9.58 7.33 -12.36
N LEU A 409 9.42 6.26 -11.60
CA LEU A 409 8.19 5.91 -10.91
C LEU A 409 8.53 5.49 -9.49
N MET A 410 7.82 6.05 -8.51
CA MET A 410 7.90 5.63 -7.13
C MET A 410 6.53 5.68 -6.47
N PHE A 411 6.29 4.83 -5.47
CA PHE A 411 5.06 4.84 -4.69
C PHE A 411 5.33 4.52 -3.23
N TRP A 412 4.39 4.90 -2.37
CA TRP A 412 4.37 4.56 -0.95
C TRP A 412 3.00 4.04 -0.58
N VAL A 413 2.99 2.97 0.22
CA VAL A 413 1.76 2.41 0.80
C VAL A 413 1.54 2.97 2.21
N PRO A 414 0.29 2.96 2.72
CA PRO A 414 0.03 3.40 4.08
C PRO A 414 0.74 2.51 5.11
N GLN A 415 1.20 3.11 6.17
CA GLN A 415 1.84 2.42 7.29
C GLN A 415 0.76 1.91 8.27
N SER A 416 -0.07 0.97 7.82
CA SER A 416 -1.17 0.42 8.61
C SER A 416 -0.70 -0.11 9.97
N GLY A 417 -1.56 -0.05 10.98
CA GLY A 417 -1.20 -0.50 12.34
C GLY A 417 -0.47 0.53 13.19
N ARG A 418 -0.52 1.82 12.79
CA ARG A 418 0.17 2.94 13.47
C ARG A 418 1.68 2.79 13.46
N LEU A 419 2.23 2.34 12.37
CA LEU A 419 3.67 2.26 12.12
C LEU A 419 4.18 3.59 11.57
N GLY A 420 5.37 4.01 11.99
CA GLY A 420 5.98 5.28 11.59
C GLY A 420 7.00 5.17 10.45
N LEU A 421 7.21 3.96 9.91
CA LEU A 421 8.19 3.68 8.86
C LEU A 421 7.59 2.83 7.76
N GLY A 422 7.55 3.35 6.54
CA GLY A 422 7.18 2.65 5.32
C GLY A 422 8.38 2.54 4.38
N ILE A 423 8.60 1.35 3.84
CA ILE A 423 9.67 1.02 2.91
C ILE A 423 9.02 0.44 1.66
N SER A 424 9.27 1.09 0.52
CA SER A 424 8.74 0.65 -0.77
C SER A 424 9.88 0.36 -1.73
N ILE A 425 9.88 -0.82 -2.32
CA ILE A 425 10.81 -1.24 -3.36
C ILE A 425 10.00 -1.37 -4.65
N LEU A 426 10.48 -0.77 -5.72
CA LEU A 426 9.83 -0.81 -7.03
C LEU A 426 10.87 -1.05 -8.12
N SER A 427 10.61 -2.01 -9.02
CA SER A 427 11.37 -2.09 -10.27
C SER A 427 10.59 -1.41 -11.41
N TYR A 428 11.28 -0.61 -12.21
CA TYR A 428 10.69 0.05 -13.38
C TYR A 428 11.76 0.34 -14.44
N ALA A 429 11.47 0.07 -15.71
CA ALA A 429 12.33 0.39 -16.85
C ALA A 429 13.81 -0.01 -16.62
N ASN A 430 14.05 -1.27 -16.22
CA ASN A 430 15.37 -1.82 -15.89
C ASN A 430 16.12 -1.11 -14.75
N ASN A 431 15.43 -0.40 -13.89
CA ASN A 431 15.97 0.18 -12.65
C ASN A 431 15.19 -0.33 -11.43
N ILE A 432 15.81 -0.23 -10.26
CA ILE A 432 15.16 -0.41 -8.96
C ILE A 432 15.17 0.93 -8.23
N TYR A 433 14.10 1.20 -7.54
CA TYR A 433 13.93 2.37 -6.69
C TYR A 433 13.58 1.93 -5.27
N LEU A 434 14.17 2.60 -4.29
CA LEU A 434 13.78 2.51 -2.88
C LEU A 434 13.07 3.79 -2.50
N GLY A 435 11.90 3.68 -1.86
CA GLY A 435 11.19 4.79 -1.25
C GLY A 435 11.05 4.59 0.25
N LEU A 436 11.22 5.65 1.01
CA LEU A 436 10.98 5.69 2.44
C LEU A 436 9.88 6.71 2.73
N ALA A 437 8.92 6.33 3.58
CA ALA A 437 7.94 7.23 4.15
C ALA A 437 8.06 7.15 5.67
N THR A 438 8.28 8.28 6.33
CA THR A 438 8.52 8.31 7.77
C THR A 438 7.59 9.29 8.47
N ASP A 439 7.30 9.02 9.73
CA ASP A 439 6.74 10.00 10.63
C ASP A 439 7.82 10.96 11.09
N THR A 440 7.64 12.27 10.89
CA THR A 440 8.66 13.27 11.20
C THR A 440 8.98 13.37 12.70
N GLY A 441 8.05 12.96 13.56
CA GLY A 441 8.28 12.90 15.00
C GLY A 441 9.17 11.73 15.43
N LEU A 442 9.31 10.71 14.58
CA LEU A 442 10.14 9.52 14.84
C LEU A 442 11.44 9.56 14.04
N VAL A 443 11.34 9.86 12.74
CA VAL A 443 12.46 9.91 11.80
C VAL A 443 12.33 11.20 10.97
N PRO A 444 12.89 12.32 11.45
CA PRO A 444 12.76 13.63 10.79
C PRO A 444 13.58 13.74 9.51
N ASP A 445 14.60 12.93 9.36
CA ASP A 445 15.64 13.00 8.33
C ASP A 445 15.86 11.62 7.64
N PRO A 446 14.86 11.09 6.93
CA PRO A 446 14.97 9.80 6.25
C PRO A 446 16.04 9.76 5.16
N ASP A 447 16.56 10.92 4.73
CA ASP A 447 17.70 11.03 3.84
C ASP A 447 18.96 10.37 4.43
N GLU A 448 19.14 10.39 5.75
CA GLU A 448 20.25 9.70 6.43
C GLU A 448 20.11 8.16 6.33
N ILE A 449 18.88 7.63 6.37
CA ILE A 449 18.65 6.21 6.10
C ILE A 449 19.01 5.90 4.64
N MET A 450 18.67 6.82 3.71
CA MET A 450 18.96 6.65 2.28
C MET A 450 20.49 6.67 2.03
N LEU A 451 21.25 7.52 2.71
CA LEU A 451 22.72 7.51 2.66
C LEU A 451 23.28 6.18 3.17
N GLY A 452 22.77 5.69 4.30
CA GLY A 452 23.12 4.37 4.83
C GLY A 452 22.78 3.23 3.84
N PHE A 453 21.66 3.33 3.16
CA PHE A 453 21.25 2.38 2.13
C PHE A 453 22.25 2.37 0.95
N TYR A 454 22.69 3.52 0.46
CA TYR A 454 23.70 3.58 -0.62
C TYR A 454 25.04 2.98 -0.17
N ALA A 455 25.48 3.26 1.05
CA ALA A 455 26.71 2.68 1.57
C ALA A 455 26.66 1.14 1.61
N GLU A 456 25.54 0.56 2.02
CA GLU A 456 25.30 -0.89 2.02
C GLU A 456 25.23 -1.47 0.60
N TYR A 457 24.59 -0.74 -0.32
CA TYR A 457 24.51 -1.13 -1.74
C TYR A 457 25.89 -1.18 -2.37
N ASP A 458 26.70 -0.13 -2.18
CA ASP A 458 28.04 -0.02 -2.74
C ASP A 458 29.00 -1.04 -2.09
N GLU A 459 28.86 -1.30 -0.78
CA GLU A 459 29.61 -2.34 -0.08
C GLU A 459 29.33 -3.73 -0.64
N LEU A 460 28.05 -4.09 -0.83
CA LEU A 460 27.69 -5.39 -1.39
C LEU A 460 28.11 -5.52 -2.85
N LEU A 461 27.97 -4.45 -3.64
CA LEU A 461 28.39 -4.41 -5.04
C LEU A 461 29.91 -4.56 -5.17
N GLY A 462 30.68 -3.92 -4.30
CA GLY A 462 32.15 -4.01 -4.28
C GLY A 462 32.70 -5.37 -3.86
N MET A 463 31.84 -6.27 -3.34
CA MET A 463 32.24 -7.62 -2.93
C MET A 463 32.11 -8.66 -4.05
N ILE A 464 31.58 -8.28 -5.21
CA ILE A 464 31.33 -9.17 -6.37
C ILE A 464 32.16 -8.74 -7.57
#